data_86ab43b37ba55387dd47365748264336
#
_entry.id   86ab43b37ba55387dd47365748264336
#
_cell.length_a   1.000
_cell.length_b   1.000
_cell.length_c   1.000
_cell.angle_alpha   90.00
_cell.angle_beta   90.00
_cell.angle_gamma   90.00
#
_symmetry.space_group_name_H-M   'P 1'
#
loop_
_entity.id
_entity.type
_entity.pdbx_description
1 polymer ?
#
loop_
_entity_poly.entity_id
_entity_poly.type
_entity_poly.pdbx_seq_one_letter_code
_entity_poly.pdbx_strand_id
1 'polypeptide(L)'
;MAPEDLRIALVSGNYNYVRDGANQALNRLVGFLLRQGVHVRTYSPTVTEPAFPPTGDLVSVPSIAAPGRGEYRVALGLPRSVRRDLEAFAPNIVHIASPDFSSHRAVTWARKRNIPAIASVHTRFETYLAYYRLEMLEPAV
;
A
#
# COMPACT_ATOMS: atom_id res chain seq x y z
N MET A 1 22.28 -7.13 9.47
CA MET A 1 21.08 -6.41 9.94
C MET A 1 20.11 -7.42 10.55
N ALA A 2 19.72 -7.19 11.78
CA ALA A 2 18.76 -8.05 12.46
C ALA A 2 17.33 -7.70 12.05
N PRO A 3 16.37 -8.62 12.16
CA PRO A 3 14.96 -8.29 11.86
C PRO A 3 14.45 -7.09 12.63
N GLU A 4 14.85 -6.91 13.88
CA GLU A 4 14.43 -5.80 14.72
C GLU A 4 14.89 -4.44 14.20
N ASP A 5 15.90 -4.43 13.32
CA ASP A 5 16.39 -3.20 12.71
C ASP A 5 15.57 -2.78 11.50
N LEU A 6 14.72 -3.68 10.99
CA LEU A 6 13.89 -3.37 9.83
C LEU A 6 12.62 -2.63 10.26
N ARG A 7 12.35 -1.54 9.57
CA ARG A 7 11.15 -0.73 9.77
C ARG A 7 10.53 -0.51 8.40
N ILE A 8 9.43 -1.21 8.14
CA ILE A 8 8.82 -1.24 6.82
C ILE A 8 7.53 -0.43 6.81
N ALA A 9 7.47 0.55 5.93
CA ALA A 9 6.22 1.24 5.61
C ALA A 9 5.62 0.53 4.40
N LEU A 10 4.50 -0.15 4.60
CA LEU A 10 3.79 -0.89 3.56
C LEU A 10 2.67 -0.02 3.03
N VAL A 11 2.67 0.25 1.73
CA VAL A 11 1.64 1.07 1.09
C VAL A 11 0.81 0.20 0.17
N SER A 12 -0.48 0.15 0.41
CA SER A 12 -1.40 -0.70 -0.34
C SER A 12 -2.67 0.07 -0.70
N GLY A 13 -3.24 -0.24 -1.86
CA GLY A 13 -4.53 0.32 -2.26
C GLY A 13 -5.71 -0.36 -1.61
N ASN A 14 -5.53 -1.59 -1.13
CA ASN A 14 -6.56 -2.35 -0.42
C ASN A 14 -5.88 -3.32 0.53
N TYR A 15 -5.85 -2.96 1.80
CA TYR A 15 -5.26 -3.84 2.79
C TYR A 15 -6.28 -4.80 3.39
N ASN A 16 -7.47 -4.29 3.71
CA ASN A 16 -8.49 -5.13 4.36
C ASN A 16 -9.94 -4.73 4.10
N TYR A 17 -10.21 -3.76 3.22
CA TYR A 17 -11.60 -3.31 3.09
C TYR A 17 -12.44 -4.18 2.14
N VAL A 18 -11.82 -4.83 1.18
CA VAL A 18 -12.45 -5.85 0.33
C VAL A 18 -11.60 -7.11 0.40
N ARG A 19 -12.24 -8.24 0.70
CA ARG A 19 -11.51 -9.50 0.82
C ARG A 19 -11.13 -10.03 -0.55
N ASP A 20 -9.84 -10.21 -0.79
CA ASP A 20 -9.34 -10.89 -1.98
C ASP A 20 -8.06 -11.67 -1.63
N GLY A 21 -7.56 -12.46 -2.58
CA GLY A 21 -6.38 -13.29 -2.34
C GLY A 21 -5.12 -12.46 -2.08
N ALA A 22 -5.00 -11.34 -2.79
CA ALA A 22 -3.82 -10.49 -2.69
C ALA A 22 -3.71 -9.85 -1.31
N ASN A 23 -4.79 -9.25 -0.79
CA ASN A 23 -4.71 -8.60 0.51
C ASN A 23 -4.66 -9.59 1.66
N GLN A 24 -5.24 -10.76 1.51
CA GLN A 24 -5.08 -11.81 2.52
C GLN A 24 -3.64 -12.29 2.59
N ALA A 25 -3.00 -12.48 1.43
CA ALA A 25 -1.59 -12.83 1.37
C ALA A 25 -0.71 -11.75 2.01
N LEU A 26 -1.05 -10.49 1.75
CA LEU A 26 -0.31 -9.36 2.30
C LEU A 26 -0.42 -9.30 3.82
N ASN A 27 -1.62 -9.54 4.36
CA ASN A 27 -1.82 -9.60 5.80
C ASN A 27 -1.03 -10.76 6.43
N ARG A 28 -0.97 -11.91 5.76
CA ARG A 28 -0.16 -13.03 6.23
C ARG A 28 1.33 -12.70 6.22
N LEU A 29 1.79 -12.00 5.20
CA LEU A 29 3.18 -11.54 5.14
C LEU A 29 3.50 -10.62 6.31
N VAL A 30 2.64 -9.65 6.57
CA VAL A 30 2.84 -8.73 7.69
C VAL A 30 2.88 -9.50 9.01
N GLY A 31 1.96 -10.46 9.20
CA GLY A 31 1.96 -11.29 10.39
C GLY A 31 3.27 -12.06 10.58
N PHE A 32 3.78 -12.62 9.50
CA PHE A 32 5.08 -13.31 9.55
C PHE A 32 6.20 -12.35 9.95
N LEU A 33 6.25 -11.17 9.32
CA LEU A 33 7.30 -10.19 9.61
C LEU A 33 7.24 -9.73 11.07
N LEU A 34 6.05 -9.47 11.58
CA LEU A 34 5.88 -9.07 12.98
C LEU A 34 6.39 -10.16 13.93
N ARG A 35 6.12 -11.42 13.63
CA ARG A 35 6.61 -12.53 14.46
C ARG A 35 8.14 -12.66 14.43
N GLN A 36 8.77 -12.16 13.38
CA GLN A 36 10.23 -12.14 13.29
C GLN A 36 10.86 -10.93 13.98
N GLY A 37 10.05 -10.03 14.53
CA GLY A 37 10.54 -8.83 15.19
C GLY A 37 10.66 -7.61 14.30
N VAL A 38 10.23 -7.70 13.03
CA VAL A 38 10.25 -6.57 12.10
C VAL A 38 9.14 -5.57 12.49
N HIS A 39 9.44 -4.29 12.39
CA HIS A 39 8.45 -3.24 12.60
C HIS A 39 7.77 -2.95 11.27
N VAL A 40 6.45 -3.09 11.23
CA VAL A 40 5.67 -2.85 10.01
C VAL A 40 4.51 -1.93 10.32
N ARG A 41 4.34 -0.90 9.50
CA ARG A 41 3.15 -0.05 9.53
C ARG A 41 2.58 0.04 8.14
N THR A 42 1.28 -0.23 8.02
CA THR A 42 0.59 -0.27 6.73
C THR A 42 -0.18 1.04 6.52
N TYR A 43 -0.14 1.55 5.31
CA TYR A 43 -0.85 2.76 4.88
C TYR A 43 -1.78 2.37 3.74
N SER A 44 -3.07 2.50 3.96
CA SER A 44 -4.08 2.05 3.00
C SER A 44 -5.38 2.82 3.20
N PRO A 45 -6.18 3.01 2.16
CA PRO A 45 -7.55 3.42 2.35
C PRO A 45 -8.27 2.46 3.29
N THR A 46 -9.21 2.96 4.06
CA THR A 46 -9.98 2.17 5.02
C THR A 46 -11.47 2.45 4.85
N VAL A 47 -12.29 1.57 5.37
CA VAL A 47 -13.75 1.72 5.40
C VAL A 47 -14.25 1.46 6.81
N THR A 48 -15.50 1.88 7.09
CA THR A 48 -16.10 1.73 8.40
C THR A 48 -16.25 0.25 8.79
N GLU A 49 -16.61 -0.58 7.82
CA GLU A 49 -16.80 -2.01 8.03
C GLU A 49 -15.86 -2.80 7.14
N PRO A 50 -14.61 -3.04 7.58
CA PRO A 50 -13.67 -3.78 6.77
C PRO A 50 -14.08 -5.25 6.63
N ALA A 51 -13.55 -5.91 5.61
CA ALA A 51 -13.84 -7.32 5.35
C ALA A 51 -13.27 -8.23 6.43
N PHE A 52 -12.18 -7.82 7.05
CA PHE A 52 -11.55 -8.55 8.15
C PHE A 52 -10.65 -7.59 8.95
N PRO A 53 -10.33 -7.92 10.22
CA PRO A 53 -9.44 -7.09 11.01
C PRO A 53 -8.06 -6.99 10.38
N PRO A 54 -7.41 -5.81 10.43
CA PRO A 54 -6.07 -5.67 9.85
C PRO A 54 -5.04 -6.38 10.72
N THR A 55 -4.03 -6.96 10.08
CA THR A 55 -2.87 -7.49 10.77
C THR A 55 -1.90 -6.35 10.99
N GLY A 56 -1.55 -6.07 12.25
CA GLY A 56 -0.62 -5.01 12.60
C GLY A 56 -1.24 -3.62 12.54
N ASP A 57 -0.38 -2.61 12.56
CA ASP A 57 -0.79 -1.20 12.54
C ASP A 57 -1.27 -0.79 11.15
N LEU A 58 -2.42 -0.18 11.10
CA LEU A 58 -3.00 0.33 9.85
C LEU A 58 -3.32 1.82 10.00
N VAL A 59 -2.69 2.63 9.15
CA VAL A 59 -2.95 4.06 9.08
C VAL A 59 -3.83 4.32 7.86
N SER A 60 -4.94 5.01 8.07
CA SER A 60 -5.88 5.31 7.00
C SER A 60 -5.34 6.41 6.08
N VAL A 61 -5.37 6.13 4.77
CA VAL A 61 -5.04 7.12 3.77
C VAL A 61 -6.35 7.67 3.20
N PRO A 62 -6.54 8.99 3.17
CA PRO A 62 -7.76 9.57 2.62
C PRO A 62 -8.03 9.11 1.20
N SER A 63 -9.28 8.79 0.92
CA SER A 63 -9.68 8.18 -0.34
C SER A 63 -11.11 8.54 -0.69
N ILE A 64 -11.47 8.29 -1.95
CA ILE A 64 -12.84 8.41 -2.44
C ILE A 64 -13.27 7.07 -3.04
N ALA A 65 -14.57 6.86 -3.18
CA ALA A 65 -15.07 5.67 -3.84
C ALA A 65 -14.64 5.68 -5.32
N ALA A 66 -14.22 4.52 -5.82
CA ALA A 66 -13.83 4.41 -7.22
C ALA A 66 -15.05 4.60 -8.12
N PRO A 67 -14.93 5.43 -9.17
CA PRO A 67 -16.05 5.62 -10.10
C PRO A 67 -16.49 4.28 -10.72
N GLY A 68 -17.79 3.98 -10.63
CA GLY A 68 -18.36 2.75 -11.17
C GLY A 68 -18.04 1.48 -10.39
N ARG A 69 -17.21 1.57 -9.36
CA ARG A 69 -16.81 0.43 -8.53
C ARG A 69 -16.79 0.89 -7.07
N GLY A 70 -17.96 1.17 -6.52
CA GLY A 70 -18.09 1.78 -5.20
C GLY A 70 -17.47 0.99 -4.05
N GLU A 71 -17.29 -0.33 -4.22
CA GLU A 71 -16.66 -1.15 -3.20
C GLU A 71 -15.14 -0.93 -3.11
N TYR A 72 -14.55 -0.33 -4.14
CA TYR A 72 -13.13 0.00 -4.13
C TYR A 72 -12.92 1.47 -3.83
N ARG A 73 -11.75 1.78 -3.26
CA ARG A 73 -11.37 3.13 -2.87
C ARG A 73 -10.17 3.59 -3.67
N VAL A 74 -10.14 4.86 -4.03
CA VAL A 74 -8.99 5.47 -4.69
C VAL A 74 -8.34 6.43 -3.71
N ALA A 75 -7.10 6.14 -3.35
CA ALA A 75 -6.34 7.01 -2.48
C ALA A 75 -5.93 8.29 -3.22
N LEU A 76 -6.00 9.42 -2.50
CA LEU A 76 -5.76 10.73 -3.09
C LEU A 76 -4.30 11.19 -2.95
N GLY A 77 -3.37 10.25 -2.95
CA GLY A 77 -1.94 10.53 -2.80
C GLY A 77 -1.51 10.33 -1.36
N LEU A 78 -0.52 11.12 -0.92
CA LEU A 78 -0.04 11.09 0.46
C LEU A 78 -0.19 12.49 1.05
N PRO A 79 -1.32 12.78 1.71
CA PRO A 79 -1.51 14.08 2.32
C PRO A 79 -0.54 14.28 3.48
N ARG A 80 -0.42 15.54 3.92
CA ARG A 80 0.55 15.94 4.93
C ARG A 80 0.47 15.12 6.23
N SER A 81 -0.75 14.80 6.65
CA SER A 81 -0.93 14.00 7.86
C SER A 81 -0.30 12.61 7.75
N VAL A 82 -0.46 11.97 6.59
CA VAL A 82 0.13 10.67 6.34
C VAL A 82 1.65 10.77 6.23
N ARG A 83 2.15 11.81 5.55
CA ARG A 83 3.60 12.03 5.46
C ARG A 83 4.23 12.28 6.81
N ARG A 84 3.53 12.99 7.70
CA ARG A 84 4.01 13.19 9.08
C ARG A 84 4.07 11.87 9.84
N ASP A 85 3.08 11.00 9.63
CA ASP A 85 3.10 9.69 10.25
C ASP A 85 4.27 8.85 9.73
N LEU A 86 4.52 8.89 8.41
CA LEU A 86 5.68 8.22 7.82
C LEU A 86 6.98 8.71 8.43
N GLU A 87 7.13 10.02 8.58
CA GLU A 87 8.34 10.58 9.18
C GLU A 87 8.51 10.15 10.63
N ALA A 88 7.42 10.13 11.40
CA ALA A 88 7.46 9.68 12.79
C ALA A 88 7.77 8.20 12.90
N PHE A 89 7.23 7.39 12.00
CA PHE A 89 7.52 5.96 11.96
C PHE A 89 8.98 5.69 11.60
N ALA A 90 9.57 6.56 10.78
CA ALA A 90 10.97 6.48 10.34
C ALA A 90 11.30 5.12 9.70
N PRO A 91 10.65 4.77 8.58
CA PRO A 91 10.94 3.51 7.92
C PRO A 91 12.33 3.52 7.28
N ASN A 92 12.93 2.36 7.18
CA ASN A 92 14.15 2.17 6.38
C ASN A 92 13.91 1.36 5.11
N ILE A 93 12.67 0.92 4.90
CA ILE A 93 12.23 0.32 3.64
C ILE A 93 10.79 0.78 3.40
N VAL A 94 10.49 1.15 2.16
CA VAL A 94 9.13 1.39 1.72
C VAL A 94 8.74 0.25 0.78
N HIS A 95 7.65 -0.46 1.12
CA HIS A 95 7.17 -1.59 0.35
C HIS A 95 5.83 -1.20 -0.28
N ILE A 96 5.76 -1.16 -1.60
CA ILE A 96 4.52 -0.86 -2.29
C ILE A 96 3.88 -2.15 -2.82
N ALA A 97 2.59 -2.29 -2.59
CA ALA A 97 1.84 -3.49 -2.94
C ALA A 97 0.82 -3.27 -4.05
N SER A 98 0.71 -2.05 -4.55
CA SER A 98 -0.20 -1.73 -5.64
C SER A 98 0.30 -0.51 -6.41
N PRO A 99 0.08 -0.45 -7.72
CA PRO A 99 0.56 0.66 -8.55
C PRO A 99 -0.48 1.80 -8.60
N ASP A 100 -0.59 2.58 -7.54
CA ASP A 100 -1.55 3.66 -7.45
C ASP A 100 -0.86 4.99 -7.12
N PHE A 101 -1.65 6.06 -6.98
CA PHE A 101 -1.12 7.38 -6.69
C PHE A 101 -0.39 7.44 -5.36
N SER A 102 -0.92 6.78 -4.33
CA SER A 102 -0.27 6.74 -3.03
C SER A 102 1.08 6.05 -3.11
N SER A 103 1.16 4.95 -3.85
CA SER A 103 2.41 4.21 -4.03
C SER A 103 3.43 5.05 -4.78
N HIS A 104 3.01 5.75 -5.83
CA HIS A 104 3.90 6.64 -6.56
C HIS A 104 4.45 7.74 -5.66
N ARG A 105 3.59 8.36 -4.87
CA ARG A 105 4.00 9.40 -3.92
C ARG A 105 4.92 8.85 -2.84
N ALA A 106 4.66 7.63 -2.39
CA ALA A 106 5.50 6.97 -1.39
C ALA A 106 6.91 6.70 -1.92
N VAL A 107 7.02 6.26 -3.18
CA VAL A 107 8.32 6.07 -3.83
C VAL A 107 9.08 7.39 -3.93
N THR A 108 8.40 8.46 -4.33
CA THR A 108 9.01 9.79 -4.41
C THR A 108 9.49 10.25 -3.03
N TRP A 109 8.66 10.05 -2.01
CA TRP A 109 9.01 10.39 -0.64
C TRP A 109 10.26 9.64 -0.17
N ALA A 110 10.30 8.33 -0.45
CA ALA A 110 11.43 7.48 -0.08
C ALA A 110 12.70 7.88 -0.82
N ARG A 111 12.58 8.15 -2.13
CA ARG A 111 13.73 8.53 -2.95
C ARG A 111 14.40 9.80 -2.44
N LYS A 112 13.60 10.78 -2.05
CA LYS A 112 14.13 12.04 -1.51
C LYS A 112 14.90 11.86 -0.21
N ARG A 113 14.67 10.75 0.49
CA ARG A 113 15.28 10.44 1.78
C ARG A 113 16.29 9.31 1.70
N ASN A 114 16.60 8.86 0.48
CA ASN A 114 17.52 7.74 0.25
C ASN A 114 17.07 6.46 0.95
N ILE A 115 15.77 6.25 1.01
CA ILE A 115 15.18 5.02 1.56
C ILE A 115 14.87 4.09 0.40
N PRO A 116 15.34 2.83 0.42
CA PRO A 116 15.02 1.89 -0.64
C PRO A 116 13.53 1.57 -0.69
N ALA A 117 13.01 1.44 -1.90
CA ALA A 117 11.63 1.06 -2.14
C ALA A 117 11.61 -0.27 -2.88
N ILE A 118 10.75 -1.17 -2.42
CA ILE A 118 10.52 -2.45 -3.08
C ILE A 118 9.05 -2.57 -3.46
N ALA A 119 8.76 -3.41 -4.43
CA ALA A 119 7.40 -3.63 -4.88
C ALA A 119 7.12 -5.13 -4.89
N SER A 120 5.91 -5.49 -4.49
CA SER A 120 5.45 -6.87 -4.63
C SER A 120 4.28 -6.91 -5.60
N VAL A 121 4.20 -8.00 -6.37
CA VAL A 121 3.13 -8.18 -7.35
C VAL A 121 2.26 -9.32 -6.84
N HIS A 122 1.10 -8.96 -6.31
CA HIS A 122 0.15 -9.93 -5.74
C HIS A 122 -1.00 -10.22 -6.69
N THR A 123 -1.16 -9.41 -7.74
CA THR A 123 -2.18 -9.56 -8.74
C THR A 123 -1.51 -9.65 -10.11
N ARG A 124 -2.27 -10.10 -11.09
CA ARG A 124 -1.74 -10.25 -12.44
C ARG A 124 -1.44 -8.87 -12.99
N PHE A 125 -0.16 -8.63 -13.23
CA PHE A 125 0.33 -7.34 -13.70
C PHE A 125 -0.30 -6.96 -15.04
N GLU A 126 -0.46 -7.92 -15.93
CA GLU A 126 -1.09 -7.68 -17.22
C GLU A 126 -2.55 -7.24 -17.09
N THR A 127 -3.23 -7.65 -16.05
CA THR A 127 -4.58 -7.19 -15.78
C THR A 127 -4.59 -5.70 -15.43
N TYR A 128 -3.64 -5.26 -14.62
CA TYR A 128 -3.49 -3.84 -14.32
C TYR A 128 -3.14 -3.04 -15.56
N LEU A 129 -2.20 -3.55 -16.37
CA LEU A 129 -1.81 -2.88 -17.59
C LEU A 129 -3.00 -2.73 -18.54
N ALA A 130 -3.77 -3.79 -18.71
CA ALA A 130 -4.96 -3.75 -19.56
C ALA A 130 -5.95 -2.70 -19.07
N TYR A 131 -6.16 -2.63 -17.75
CA TYR A 131 -7.07 -1.66 -17.16
C TYR A 131 -6.62 -0.22 -17.44
N TYR A 132 -5.37 0.09 -17.15
CA TYR A 132 -4.84 1.43 -17.35
C TYR A 132 -4.74 1.81 -18.83
N ARG A 133 -4.41 0.85 -19.67
CA ARG A 133 -4.30 1.08 -21.10
C ARG A 133 -5.64 1.44 -21.72
N LEU A 134 -6.70 0.75 -21.31
CA LEU A 134 -8.05 1.07 -21.77
C LEU A 134 -8.43 2.50 -21.41
N GLU A 135 -8.04 2.93 -20.23
CA GLU A 135 -8.38 4.27 -19.74
C GLU A 135 -7.53 5.36 -20.38
N MET A 136 -6.27 5.10 -20.60
CA MET A 136 -5.32 6.18 -20.86
C MET A 136 -4.44 5.97 -22.08
N LEU A 137 -3.97 4.77 -22.32
CA LEU A 137 -2.87 4.52 -23.23
C LEU A 137 -3.19 3.53 -24.34
N GLU A 138 -4.40 3.07 -24.42
CA GLU A 138 -4.79 2.07 -25.39
C GLU A 138 -4.29 2.35 -26.81
N PRO A 139 -4.51 3.55 -27.34
CA PRO A 139 -4.07 3.83 -28.70
C PRO A 139 -2.56 3.90 -28.88
N ALA A 140 -1.84 4.07 -27.78
CA ALA A 140 -0.40 4.23 -27.85
C ALA A 140 0.37 2.92 -27.84
N VAL A 141 -0.33 1.83 -27.68
CA VAL A 141 0.27 0.52 -27.59
C VAL A 141 -0.21 -0.38 -28.68
#